data_36738fbbc00e7580dbc128f8f28282f1
#
_entry.id   36738fbbc00e7580dbc128f8f28282f1
#
_cell.length_a   1.000
_cell.length_b   1.000
_cell.length_c   1.000
_cell.angle_alpha   90.00
_cell.angle_beta   90.00
_cell.angle_gamma   90.00
#
_symmetry.space_group_name_H-M   'P 1'
#
loop_
_entity.id
_entity.type
_entity.pdbx_description
1 polymer ?
#
loop_
_entity_poly.entity_id
_entity_poly.type
_entity_poly.pdbx_seq_one_letter_code
_entity_poly.pdbx_strand_id
1 'polypeptide(L)'
;MTTFAYDPSLRDSTVLITGGATGIGACLVETFVAQGARVGFLDIDAGAGAALAQRLAGGHHAPLFVSADLTDIAALTRGIDAVRQHFGPIAVLLNNAANDQRHKVEDTTPESWDDAMAVNLKHQFFAAKDVAADMRQAGGGSIVNFGSVSWMLKMGGMPVYTTAKAAVQGLTRSLARDFGPFNIRVNTLVPGWVMTDKQLRLWVTDAGRADIARGQCLQQLLMPEHIARMALFLASDDSAMCTAQDFVVDGGWV
;
A
#
# COMPACT_ATOMS: atom_id res chain seq x y z
N MET A 1 10.67 11.25 -17.51
CA MET A 1 9.85 10.08 -17.05
C MET A 1 10.77 9.14 -16.30
N THR A 2 10.40 8.74 -15.10
CA THR A 2 11.20 7.77 -14.33
C THR A 2 11.01 6.40 -14.97
N THR A 3 12.12 5.79 -15.46
CA THR A 3 12.04 4.46 -16.09
C THR A 3 12.09 3.39 -15.00
N PHE A 4 11.05 2.56 -14.92
CA PHE A 4 11.03 1.36 -14.08
C PHE A 4 11.59 0.16 -14.84
N ALA A 5 12.15 -0.82 -14.12
CA ALA A 5 12.44 -2.12 -14.70
C ALA A 5 11.12 -2.76 -15.15
N TYR A 6 11.13 -3.42 -16.30
CA TYR A 6 9.98 -4.18 -16.79
C TYR A 6 10.05 -5.60 -16.26
N ASP A 7 8.97 -6.05 -15.65
CA ASP A 7 8.83 -7.43 -15.17
C ASP A 7 7.72 -8.16 -15.95
N PRO A 8 8.07 -9.16 -16.76
CA PRO A 8 7.08 -9.88 -17.57
C PRO A 8 6.00 -10.60 -16.76
N SER A 9 6.27 -10.99 -15.50
CA SER A 9 5.30 -11.71 -14.66
C SER A 9 4.13 -10.84 -14.23
N LEU A 10 4.29 -9.51 -14.28
CA LEU A 10 3.23 -8.56 -13.95
C LEU A 10 2.31 -8.23 -15.12
N ARG A 11 2.74 -8.53 -16.37
CA ARG A 11 1.91 -8.27 -17.53
C ARG A 11 0.65 -9.13 -17.51
N ASP A 12 -0.50 -8.48 -17.77
CA ASP A 12 -1.83 -9.11 -17.72
C ASP A 12 -2.23 -9.69 -16.35
N SER A 13 -1.42 -9.49 -15.30
CA SER A 13 -1.75 -9.87 -13.93
C SER A 13 -2.79 -8.91 -13.35
N THR A 14 -3.80 -9.41 -12.62
CA THR A 14 -4.78 -8.55 -11.94
C THR A 14 -4.22 -8.09 -10.60
N VAL A 15 -4.07 -6.78 -10.46
CA VAL A 15 -3.50 -6.10 -9.28
C VAL A 15 -4.56 -5.24 -8.63
N LEU A 16 -4.79 -5.44 -7.33
CA LEU A 16 -5.66 -4.60 -6.50
C LEU A 16 -4.83 -3.69 -5.60
N ILE A 17 -5.12 -2.38 -5.63
CA ILE A 17 -4.44 -1.37 -4.81
C ILE A 17 -5.46 -0.63 -3.95
N THR A 18 -5.28 -0.62 -2.63
CA THR A 18 -6.09 0.20 -1.73
C THR A 18 -5.42 1.57 -1.51
N GLY A 19 -6.23 2.65 -1.45
CA GLY A 19 -5.71 4.01 -1.31
C GLY A 19 -4.94 4.46 -2.56
N GLY A 20 -5.48 4.17 -3.76
CA GLY A 20 -4.79 4.35 -5.03
C GLY A 20 -4.90 5.73 -5.66
N ALA A 21 -5.70 6.66 -5.12
CA ALA A 21 -6.01 7.92 -5.81
C ALA A 21 -4.91 8.98 -5.72
N THR A 22 -4.11 8.98 -4.65
CA THR A 22 -3.12 10.04 -4.38
C THR A 22 -1.79 9.50 -3.83
N GLY A 23 -0.76 10.33 -3.82
CA GLY A 23 0.52 10.07 -3.15
C GLY A 23 1.20 8.78 -3.60
N ILE A 24 1.59 7.92 -2.63
CA ILE A 24 2.23 6.62 -2.91
C ILE A 24 1.28 5.75 -3.76
N GLY A 25 -0.01 5.71 -3.41
CA GLY A 25 -0.99 4.90 -4.11
C GLY A 25 -1.14 5.25 -5.57
N ALA A 26 -1.22 6.54 -5.92
CA ALA A 26 -1.27 6.98 -7.31
C ALA A 26 -0.01 6.57 -8.10
N CYS A 27 1.17 6.70 -7.49
CA CYS A 27 2.42 6.24 -8.09
C CYS A 27 2.43 4.71 -8.29
N LEU A 28 1.88 3.94 -7.36
CA LEU A 28 1.69 2.49 -7.53
C LEU A 28 0.79 2.19 -8.73
N VAL A 29 -0.39 2.83 -8.81
CA VAL A 29 -1.31 2.65 -9.95
C VAL A 29 -0.61 2.93 -11.28
N GLU A 30 0.05 4.08 -11.41
CA GLU A 30 0.81 4.47 -12.61
C GLU A 30 1.89 3.44 -12.97
N THR A 31 2.62 2.98 -11.96
CA THR A 31 3.72 2.05 -12.13
C THR A 31 3.24 0.68 -12.60
N PHE A 32 2.19 0.12 -11.98
CA PHE A 32 1.65 -1.18 -12.38
C PHE A 32 0.92 -1.14 -13.72
N VAL A 33 0.23 -0.04 -14.05
CA VAL A 33 -0.32 0.18 -15.42
C VAL A 33 0.80 0.19 -16.46
N ALA A 34 1.93 0.83 -16.16
CA ALA A 34 3.10 0.87 -17.05
C ALA A 34 3.75 -0.52 -17.26
N GLN A 35 3.59 -1.47 -16.30
CA GLN A 35 3.97 -2.88 -16.48
C GLN A 35 3.02 -3.67 -17.39
N GLY A 36 1.88 -3.09 -17.78
CA GLY A 36 0.83 -3.79 -18.52
C GLY A 36 -0.08 -4.64 -17.64
N ALA A 37 -0.10 -4.40 -16.34
CA ALA A 37 -1.01 -5.07 -15.40
C ALA A 37 -2.46 -4.56 -15.57
N ARG A 38 -3.43 -5.39 -15.18
CA ARG A 38 -4.85 -5.04 -15.03
C ARG A 38 -5.04 -4.48 -13.63
N VAL A 39 -5.05 -3.15 -13.50
CA VAL A 39 -5.05 -2.49 -12.20
C VAL A 39 -6.44 -2.07 -11.79
N GLY A 40 -6.97 -2.66 -10.70
CA GLY A 40 -8.10 -2.14 -9.96
C GLY A 40 -7.61 -1.36 -8.73
N PHE A 41 -8.19 -0.19 -8.45
CA PHE A 41 -7.84 0.54 -7.24
C PHE A 41 -9.05 1.16 -6.56
N LEU A 42 -8.99 1.15 -5.21
CA LEU A 42 -10.04 1.65 -4.33
C LEU A 42 -9.53 2.88 -3.57
N ASP A 43 -10.36 3.90 -3.49
CA ASP A 43 -10.08 5.09 -2.68
C ASP A 43 -11.39 5.78 -2.29
N ILE A 44 -11.36 6.54 -1.20
CA ILE A 44 -12.47 7.38 -0.76
C ILE A 44 -12.55 8.69 -1.58
N ASP A 45 -11.43 9.15 -2.14
CA ASP A 45 -11.38 10.37 -2.98
C ASP A 45 -11.87 10.06 -4.41
N ALA A 46 -13.18 10.18 -4.60
CA ALA A 46 -13.83 9.92 -5.88
C ALA A 46 -13.30 10.82 -7.01
N GLY A 47 -12.98 12.09 -6.71
CA GLY A 47 -12.51 13.06 -7.71
C GLY A 47 -11.10 12.73 -8.19
N ALA A 48 -10.15 12.52 -7.26
CA ALA A 48 -8.78 12.19 -7.60
C ALA A 48 -8.69 10.80 -8.27
N GLY A 49 -9.47 9.82 -7.79
CA GLY A 49 -9.50 8.47 -8.36
C GLY A 49 -9.99 8.45 -9.80
N ALA A 50 -11.10 9.14 -10.10
CA ALA A 50 -11.63 9.24 -11.45
C ALA A 50 -10.67 9.97 -12.41
N ALA A 51 -10.03 11.06 -11.95
CA ALA A 51 -9.06 11.80 -12.73
C ALA A 51 -7.81 10.95 -13.06
N LEU A 52 -7.32 10.17 -12.10
CA LEU A 52 -6.20 9.26 -12.31
C LEU A 52 -6.55 8.15 -13.32
N ALA A 53 -7.71 7.51 -13.17
CA ALA A 53 -8.16 6.48 -14.10
C ALA A 53 -8.30 7.02 -15.53
N GLN A 54 -8.89 8.22 -15.69
CA GLN A 54 -9.01 8.87 -16.99
C GLN A 54 -7.64 9.19 -17.60
N ARG A 55 -6.70 9.70 -16.83
CA ARG A 55 -5.34 10.03 -17.30
C ARG A 55 -4.59 8.80 -17.81
N LEU A 56 -4.85 7.64 -17.22
CA LEU A 56 -4.18 6.36 -17.54
C LEU A 56 -4.96 5.49 -18.53
N ALA A 57 -6.11 5.94 -19.03
CA ALA A 57 -6.99 5.14 -19.90
C ALA A 57 -6.33 4.69 -21.23
N GLY A 58 -5.26 5.36 -21.67
CA GLY A 58 -4.49 5.00 -22.88
C GLY A 58 -3.43 3.91 -22.65
N GLY A 59 -3.31 3.34 -21.46
CA GLY A 59 -2.39 2.23 -21.16
C GLY A 59 -2.76 0.92 -21.84
N HIS A 60 -1.96 -0.13 -21.64
CA HIS A 60 -2.24 -1.47 -22.17
C HIS A 60 -3.60 -1.99 -21.67
N HIS A 61 -3.88 -1.79 -20.40
CA HIS A 61 -5.21 -1.93 -19.79
C HIS A 61 -5.57 -0.62 -19.10
N ALA A 62 -6.76 -0.08 -19.37
CA ALA A 62 -7.29 1.05 -18.63
C ALA A 62 -7.55 0.63 -17.17
N PRO A 63 -7.04 1.34 -16.16
CA PRO A 63 -7.27 0.97 -14.77
C PRO A 63 -8.73 1.20 -14.37
N LEU A 64 -9.25 0.34 -13.49
CA LEU A 64 -10.57 0.46 -12.90
C LEU A 64 -10.48 1.17 -11.55
N PHE A 65 -11.11 2.34 -11.44
CA PHE A 65 -11.33 3.02 -10.17
C PHE A 65 -12.68 2.63 -9.54
N VAL A 66 -12.67 2.32 -8.25
CA VAL A 66 -13.89 2.10 -7.46
C VAL A 66 -13.84 3.00 -6.21
N SER A 67 -14.80 3.91 -6.09
CA SER A 67 -14.94 4.74 -4.89
C SER A 67 -15.46 3.90 -3.73
N ALA A 68 -14.68 3.80 -2.64
CA ALA A 68 -15.01 3.01 -1.47
C ALA A 68 -14.38 3.59 -0.20
N ASP A 69 -15.17 3.68 0.86
CA ASP A 69 -14.65 3.86 2.21
C ASP A 69 -14.23 2.49 2.75
N LEU A 70 -12.94 2.32 2.98
CA LEU A 70 -12.36 1.04 3.41
C LEU A 70 -12.58 0.74 4.90
N THR A 71 -13.11 1.68 5.66
CA THR A 71 -13.55 1.44 7.05
C THR A 71 -14.86 0.67 7.09
N ASP A 72 -15.72 0.80 6.05
CA ASP A 72 -16.85 -0.07 5.78
C ASP A 72 -16.40 -1.34 5.04
N ILE A 73 -16.32 -2.44 5.78
CA ILE A 73 -15.88 -3.73 5.22
C ILE A 73 -16.82 -4.23 4.11
N ALA A 74 -18.10 -3.91 4.16
CA ALA A 74 -19.02 -4.29 3.09
C ALA A 74 -18.74 -3.48 1.80
N ALA A 75 -18.36 -2.19 1.91
CA ALA A 75 -17.93 -1.39 0.76
C ALA A 75 -16.60 -1.89 0.20
N LEU A 76 -15.64 -2.28 1.06
CA LEU A 76 -14.38 -2.90 0.66
C LEU A 76 -14.64 -4.18 -0.16
N THR A 77 -15.45 -5.11 0.36
CA THR A 77 -15.80 -6.36 -0.34
C THR A 77 -16.47 -6.08 -1.69
N ARG A 78 -17.44 -5.17 -1.75
CA ARG A 78 -18.08 -4.77 -3.03
C ARG A 78 -17.05 -4.20 -4.04
N GLY A 79 -16.09 -3.42 -3.55
CA GLY A 79 -15.02 -2.86 -4.39
C GLY A 79 -14.10 -3.95 -4.96
N ILE A 80 -13.71 -4.92 -4.13
CA ILE A 80 -12.93 -6.09 -4.55
C ILE A 80 -13.69 -6.91 -5.59
N ASP A 81 -14.99 -7.16 -5.36
CA ASP A 81 -15.84 -7.90 -6.31
C ASP A 81 -15.97 -7.19 -7.65
N ALA A 82 -16.08 -5.85 -7.66
CA ALA A 82 -16.12 -5.07 -8.89
C ALA A 82 -14.82 -5.25 -9.71
N VAL A 83 -13.65 -5.23 -9.04
CA VAL A 83 -12.35 -5.47 -9.70
C VAL A 83 -12.28 -6.90 -10.24
N ARG A 84 -12.69 -7.90 -9.44
CA ARG A 84 -12.74 -9.32 -9.83
C ARG A 84 -13.65 -9.56 -11.04
N GLN A 85 -14.82 -8.93 -11.06
CA GLN A 85 -15.77 -9.03 -12.17
C GLN A 85 -15.24 -8.40 -13.46
N HIS A 86 -14.48 -7.31 -13.34
CA HIS A 86 -13.94 -6.58 -14.48
C HIS A 86 -12.69 -7.23 -15.09
N PHE A 87 -11.75 -7.68 -14.25
CA PHE A 87 -10.43 -8.14 -14.68
C PHE A 87 -10.16 -9.63 -14.46
N GLY A 88 -11.03 -10.32 -13.73
CA GLY A 88 -10.80 -11.70 -13.31
C GLY A 88 -10.13 -11.81 -11.94
N PRO A 89 -9.67 -13.02 -11.57
CA PRO A 89 -9.09 -13.31 -10.27
C PRO A 89 -7.91 -12.38 -9.93
N ILE A 90 -7.86 -11.95 -8.66
CA ILE A 90 -6.82 -11.02 -8.17
C ILE A 90 -5.57 -11.83 -7.80
N ALA A 91 -4.45 -11.55 -8.45
CA ALA A 91 -3.16 -12.19 -8.22
C ALA A 91 -2.25 -11.40 -7.27
N VAL A 92 -2.41 -10.07 -7.21
CA VAL A 92 -1.59 -9.19 -6.37
C VAL A 92 -2.49 -8.23 -5.59
N LEU A 93 -2.23 -8.10 -4.29
CA LEU A 93 -2.86 -7.11 -3.41
C LEU A 93 -1.81 -6.18 -2.81
N LEU A 94 -1.99 -4.87 -2.99
CA LEU A 94 -1.21 -3.83 -2.33
C LEU A 94 -2.12 -3.09 -1.32
N ASN A 95 -1.97 -3.42 -0.04
CA ASN A 95 -2.69 -2.80 1.07
C ASN A 95 -2.01 -1.48 1.48
N ASN A 96 -2.17 -0.43 0.64
CA ASN A 96 -1.50 0.86 0.81
C ASN A 96 -2.34 1.90 1.57
N ALA A 97 -3.66 1.82 1.54
CA ALA A 97 -4.53 2.82 2.17
C ALA A 97 -4.14 3.07 3.64
N ALA A 98 -4.05 4.33 4.02
CA ALA A 98 -3.72 4.75 5.38
C ALA A 98 -4.09 6.23 5.62
N ASN A 99 -4.26 6.57 6.90
CA ASN A 99 -4.39 7.96 7.35
C ASN A 99 -3.45 8.21 8.53
N ASP A 100 -2.44 9.06 8.31
CA ASP A 100 -1.41 9.45 9.28
C ASP A 100 -1.77 10.75 10.02
N GLN A 101 -3.06 10.99 10.27
CA GLN A 101 -3.53 12.18 10.95
C GLN A 101 -2.84 12.34 12.31
N ARG A 102 -2.27 13.53 12.53
CA ARG A 102 -1.60 13.87 13.79
C ARG A 102 -2.63 14.15 14.87
N HIS A 103 -2.38 13.67 16.09
CA HIS A 103 -3.22 13.88 17.25
C HIS A 103 -2.41 13.74 18.54
N LYS A 104 -2.88 14.37 19.61
CA LYS A 104 -2.29 14.20 20.95
C LYS A 104 -2.90 12.99 21.66
N VAL A 105 -2.18 12.47 22.64
CA VAL A 105 -2.68 11.34 23.45
C VAL A 105 -3.97 11.69 24.17
N GLU A 106 -4.01 12.89 24.76
CA GLU A 106 -5.14 13.40 25.52
C GLU A 106 -6.41 13.67 24.69
N ASP A 107 -6.25 13.85 23.36
CA ASP A 107 -7.37 14.11 22.44
C ASP A 107 -7.97 12.81 21.86
N THR A 108 -7.36 11.64 22.18
CA THR A 108 -7.81 10.36 21.62
C THR A 108 -9.01 9.83 22.39
N THR A 109 -10.12 9.61 21.70
CA THR A 109 -11.32 8.93 22.24
C THR A 109 -11.39 7.49 21.76
N PRO A 110 -12.20 6.62 22.41
CA PRO A 110 -12.42 5.25 21.91
C PRO A 110 -12.86 5.23 20.44
N GLU A 111 -13.76 6.12 20.03
CA GLU A 111 -14.28 6.21 18.66
C GLU A 111 -13.18 6.59 17.67
N SER A 112 -12.38 7.63 17.99
CA SER A 112 -11.25 8.04 17.13
C SER A 112 -10.15 6.98 17.05
N TRP A 113 -9.98 6.20 18.12
CA TRP A 113 -9.10 5.03 18.13
C TRP A 113 -9.60 3.96 17.15
N ASP A 114 -10.90 3.58 17.24
CA ASP A 114 -11.50 2.57 16.40
C ASP A 114 -11.47 2.96 14.92
N ASP A 115 -11.78 4.22 14.60
CA ASP A 115 -11.69 4.78 13.24
C ASP A 115 -10.26 4.71 12.69
N ALA A 116 -9.26 5.10 13.49
CA ALA A 116 -7.86 5.05 13.08
C ALA A 116 -7.37 3.60 12.89
N MET A 117 -7.79 2.66 13.74
CA MET A 117 -7.47 1.23 13.56
C MET A 117 -8.20 0.65 12.34
N ALA A 118 -9.43 1.07 12.06
CA ALA A 118 -10.18 0.63 10.89
C ALA A 118 -9.47 0.99 9.58
N VAL A 119 -9.03 2.25 9.43
CA VAL A 119 -8.37 2.73 8.21
C VAL A 119 -6.91 2.30 8.07
N ASN A 120 -6.19 2.01 9.18
CA ASN A 120 -4.75 1.74 9.12
C ASN A 120 -4.37 0.26 9.27
N LEU A 121 -5.30 -0.60 9.73
CA LEU A 121 -5.02 -2.01 9.98
C LEU A 121 -6.16 -2.94 9.55
N LYS A 122 -7.40 -2.69 10.02
CA LYS A 122 -8.52 -3.64 9.86
C LYS A 122 -8.79 -3.99 8.40
N HIS A 123 -8.82 -2.99 7.50
CA HIS A 123 -9.07 -3.21 6.08
C HIS A 123 -8.02 -4.13 5.44
N GLN A 124 -6.74 -4.08 5.87
CA GLN A 124 -5.67 -4.93 5.33
C GLN A 124 -5.96 -6.42 5.56
N PHE A 125 -6.44 -6.76 6.74
CA PHE A 125 -6.84 -8.14 7.05
C PHE A 125 -8.01 -8.61 6.17
N PHE A 126 -9.07 -7.79 6.07
CA PHE A 126 -10.26 -8.20 5.31
C PHE A 126 -10.01 -8.23 3.80
N ALA A 127 -9.23 -7.30 3.25
CA ALA A 127 -8.82 -7.35 1.86
C ALA A 127 -7.99 -8.63 1.57
N ALA A 128 -7.01 -8.94 2.42
CA ALA A 128 -6.20 -10.16 2.29
C ALA A 128 -7.07 -11.43 2.35
N LYS A 129 -8.03 -11.48 3.28
CA LYS A 129 -9.00 -12.58 3.41
C LYS A 129 -9.83 -12.75 2.12
N ASP A 130 -10.33 -11.65 1.56
CA ASP A 130 -11.23 -11.69 0.39
C ASP A 130 -10.50 -12.14 -0.89
N VAL A 131 -9.24 -11.70 -1.11
CA VAL A 131 -8.47 -12.10 -2.30
C VAL A 131 -7.81 -13.48 -2.18
N ALA A 132 -7.68 -14.02 -0.97
CA ALA A 132 -7.02 -15.30 -0.74
C ALA A 132 -7.70 -16.48 -1.49
N ALA A 133 -9.01 -16.41 -1.74
CA ALA A 133 -9.72 -17.43 -2.52
C ALA A 133 -9.25 -17.46 -3.98
N ASP A 134 -9.11 -16.29 -4.60
CA ASP A 134 -8.63 -16.14 -5.97
C ASP A 134 -7.21 -16.69 -6.10
N MET A 135 -6.32 -16.26 -5.18
CA MET A 135 -4.91 -16.67 -5.16
C MET A 135 -4.75 -18.19 -4.94
N ARG A 136 -5.55 -18.78 -4.03
CA ARG A 136 -5.55 -20.25 -3.82
C ARG A 136 -5.95 -21.00 -5.08
N GLN A 137 -6.99 -20.54 -5.76
CA GLN A 137 -7.47 -21.16 -7.00
C GLN A 137 -6.44 -21.01 -8.14
N ALA A 138 -5.71 -19.90 -8.18
CA ALA A 138 -4.65 -19.66 -9.15
C ALA A 138 -3.33 -20.41 -8.82
N GLY A 139 -3.20 -21.01 -7.62
CA GLY A 139 -2.00 -21.72 -7.17
C GLY A 139 -0.90 -20.82 -6.61
N GLY A 140 -1.20 -19.54 -6.34
CA GLY A 140 -0.26 -18.58 -5.74
C GLY A 140 -0.72 -17.14 -5.85
N GLY A 141 0.04 -16.23 -5.24
CA GLY A 141 -0.24 -14.80 -5.27
C GLY A 141 0.73 -13.99 -4.39
N SER A 142 0.59 -12.68 -4.42
CA SER A 142 1.40 -11.78 -3.60
C SER A 142 0.54 -10.73 -2.88
N ILE A 143 0.72 -10.62 -1.56
CA ILE A 143 0.11 -9.60 -0.71
C ILE A 143 1.21 -8.75 -0.12
N VAL A 144 1.14 -7.43 -0.33
CA VAL A 144 2.06 -6.45 0.23
C VAL A 144 1.28 -5.53 1.16
N ASN A 145 1.54 -5.63 2.46
CA ASN A 145 0.97 -4.77 3.48
C ASN A 145 1.89 -3.58 3.73
N PHE A 146 1.34 -2.36 3.75
CA PHE A 146 2.14 -1.15 3.97
C PHE A 146 2.23 -0.83 5.46
N GLY A 147 3.45 -1.01 6.00
CA GLY A 147 3.85 -0.58 7.33
C GLY A 147 4.24 0.90 7.38
N SER A 148 5.14 1.24 8.31
CA SER A 148 5.77 2.57 8.45
C SER A 148 6.97 2.46 9.40
N VAL A 149 8.00 3.27 9.19
CA VAL A 149 9.12 3.41 10.15
C VAL A 149 8.73 4.16 11.43
N SER A 150 7.53 4.74 11.50
CA SER A 150 7.09 5.61 12.61
C SER A 150 7.26 4.98 13.99
N TRP A 151 6.96 3.69 14.13
CA TRP A 151 7.12 2.99 15.42
C TRP A 151 8.58 2.64 15.70
N MET A 152 9.40 2.38 14.70
CA MET A 152 10.84 2.11 14.84
C MET A 152 11.59 3.38 15.31
N LEU A 153 11.20 4.53 14.75
CA LEU A 153 11.76 5.84 15.06
C LEU A 153 11.18 6.48 16.34
N LYS A 154 10.26 5.80 17.04
CA LYS A 154 9.59 6.33 18.24
C LYS A 154 8.88 7.67 17.97
N MET A 155 8.28 7.84 16.78
CA MET A 155 7.64 9.09 16.40
C MET A 155 6.41 9.38 17.27
N GLY A 156 6.39 10.56 17.91
CA GLY A 156 5.24 11.07 18.65
C GLY A 156 4.20 11.74 17.76
N GLY A 157 3.07 12.18 18.37
CA GLY A 157 2.03 12.96 17.70
C GLY A 157 1.08 12.14 16.80
N MET A 158 1.13 10.81 16.88
CA MET A 158 0.22 9.90 16.13
C MET A 158 0.22 8.48 16.75
N PRO A 159 -0.05 8.33 18.07
CA PRO A 159 0.14 7.05 18.76
C PRO A 159 -0.72 5.92 18.17
N VAL A 160 -1.97 6.18 17.78
CA VAL A 160 -2.87 5.15 17.21
C VAL A 160 -2.37 4.67 15.84
N TYR A 161 -1.96 5.60 14.97
CA TYR A 161 -1.35 5.25 13.68
C TYR A 161 -0.09 4.40 13.87
N THR A 162 0.81 4.83 14.77
CA THR A 162 2.05 4.11 15.08
C THR A 162 1.77 2.70 15.59
N THR A 163 0.77 2.55 16.47
CA THR A 163 0.31 1.23 16.96
C THR A 163 -0.20 0.36 15.83
N ALA A 164 -1.07 0.89 14.97
CA ALA A 164 -1.61 0.15 13.82
C ALA A 164 -0.49 -0.31 12.87
N LYS A 165 0.48 0.57 12.59
CA LYS A 165 1.59 0.25 11.67
C LYS A 165 2.60 -0.74 12.27
N ALA A 166 2.78 -0.77 13.58
CA ALA A 166 3.52 -1.85 14.25
C ALA A 166 2.78 -3.19 14.17
N ALA A 167 1.44 -3.18 14.32
CA ALA A 167 0.62 -4.38 14.24
C ALA A 167 0.61 -5.02 12.84
N VAL A 168 0.83 -4.26 11.76
CA VAL A 168 0.92 -4.77 10.37
C VAL A 168 1.96 -5.86 10.24
N GLN A 169 3.07 -5.79 10.97
CA GLN A 169 4.12 -6.83 10.92
C GLN A 169 3.66 -8.17 11.52
N GLY A 170 2.95 -8.10 12.65
CA GLY A 170 2.35 -9.30 13.25
C GLY A 170 1.30 -9.91 12.32
N LEU A 171 0.43 -9.09 11.73
CA LEU A 171 -0.55 -9.50 10.73
C LEU A 171 0.12 -10.18 9.53
N THR A 172 1.15 -9.56 8.96
CA THR A 172 1.89 -10.08 7.80
C THR A 172 2.47 -11.48 8.09
N ARG A 173 3.13 -11.66 9.23
CA ARG A 173 3.75 -12.96 9.59
C ARG A 173 2.72 -14.06 9.80
N SER A 174 1.59 -13.73 10.44
CA SER A 174 0.49 -14.67 10.63
C SER A 174 -0.12 -15.09 9.29
N LEU A 175 -0.50 -14.12 8.45
CA LEU A 175 -1.06 -14.42 7.12
C LEU A 175 -0.08 -15.18 6.22
N ALA A 176 1.21 -14.87 6.28
CA ALA A 176 2.24 -15.61 5.53
C ALA A 176 2.30 -17.09 5.94
N ARG A 177 2.11 -17.37 7.23
CA ARG A 177 2.07 -18.77 7.73
C ARG A 177 0.82 -19.50 7.27
N ASP A 178 -0.35 -18.83 7.33
CA ASP A 178 -1.63 -19.44 6.98
C ASP A 178 -1.81 -19.63 5.47
N PHE A 179 -1.25 -18.72 4.66
CA PHE A 179 -1.40 -18.71 3.20
C PHE A 179 -0.24 -19.39 2.46
N GLY A 180 0.91 -19.55 3.11
CA GLY A 180 2.10 -20.16 2.53
C GLY A 180 1.88 -21.56 1.91
N PRO A 181 1.06 -22.47 2.51
CA PRO A 181 0.73 -23.76 1.89
C PRO A 181 0.07 -23.65 0.50
N PHE A 182 -0.43 -22.48 0.14
CA PHE A 182 -1.06 -22.20 -1.15
C PHE A 182 -0.15 -21.35 -2.08
N ASN A 183 1.14 -21.24 -1.77
CA ASN A 183 2.10 -20.40 -2.49
C ASN A 183 1.72 -18.88 -2.53
N ILE A 184 0.97 -18.42 -1.53
CA ILE A 184 0.64 -17.00 -1.39
C ILE A 184 1.71 -16.38 -0.47
N ARG A 185 2.46 -15.43 -1.02
CA ARG A 185 3.47 -14.67 -0.28
C ARG A 185 2.82 -13.46 0.39
N VAL A 186 3.21 -13.16 1.61
CA VAL A 186 2.74 -11.98 2.34
C VAL A 186 3.94 -11.28 2.95
N ASN A 187 4.17 -10.03 2.57
CA ASN A 187 5.29 -9.22 3.06
C ASN A 187 4.82 -7.84 3.51
N THR A 188 5.62 -7.19 4.36
CA THR A 188 5.44 -5.79 4.73
C THR A 188 6.41 -4.93 3.94
N LEU A 189 5.90 -3.92 3.24
CA LEU A 189 6.70 -2.81 2.73
C LEU A 189 6.63 -1.67 3.75
N VAL A 190 7.79 -1.22 4.24
CA VAL A 190 7.92 -0.24 5.33
C VAL A 190 8.53 1.04 4.79
N PRO A 191 7.70 2.03 4.38
CA PRO A 191 8.21 3.31 3.91
C PRO A 191 8.77 4.17 5.05
N GLY A 192 9.84 4.93 4.74
CA GLY A 192 10.28 6.08 5.51
C GLY A 192 9.38 7.32 5.30
N TRP A 193 9.94 8.51 5.46
CA TRP A 193 9.20 9.76 5.22
C TRP A 193 9.18 10.10 3.73
N VAL A 194 8.13 9.66 3.03
CA VAL A 194 7.96 9.82 1.58
C VAL A 194 7.43 11.21 1.24
N MET A 195 8.06 11.88 0.30
CA MET A 195 7.71 13.23 -0.16
C MET A 195 6.50 13.22 -1.10
N THR A 196 5.32 12.91 -0.55
CA THR A 196 4.05 13.09 -1.25
C THR A 196 3.58 14.55 -1.18
N ASP A 197 2.69 14.98 -2.09
CA ASP A 197 2.14 16.34 -2.07
C ASP A 197 1.49 16.69 -0.71
N LYS A 198 0.78 15.72 -0.08
CA LYS A 198 0.22 15.87 1.27
C LYS A 198 1.31 16.16 2.29
N GLN A 199 2.39 15.39 2.29
CA GLN A 199 3.49 15.54 3.24
C GLN A 199 4.20 16.88 3.04
N LEU A 200 4.52 17.23 1.80
CA LEU A 200 5.18 18.49 1.45
C LEU A 200 4.34 19.71 1.87
N ARG A 201 3.03 19.65 1.72
CA ARG A 201 2.13 20.75 2.06
C ARG A 201 1.89 20.91 3.57
N LEU A 202 1.79 19.80 4.31
CA LEU A 202 1.30 19.81 5.69
C LEU A 202 2.40 19.65 6.75
N TRP A 203 3.45 18.88 6.45
CA TRP A 203 4.35 18.39 7.50
C TRP A 203 5.84 18.63 7.25
N VAL A 204 6.27 18.79 6.00
CA VAL A 204 7.68 18.97 5.66
C VAL A 204 8.08 20.42 5.85
N THR A 205 8.64 20.72 7.03
CA THR A 205 9.24 22.02 7.37
C THR A 205 10.76 21.98 7.14
N ASP A 206 11.44 23.14 7.26
CA ASP A 206 12.92 23.20 7.21
C ASP A 206 13.55 22.34 8.32
N ALA A 207 12.97 22.35 9.52
CA ALA A 207 13.38 21.46 10.61
C ALA A 207 13.22 19.99 10.26
N GLY A 208 12.08 19.61 9.65
CA GLY A 208 11.83 18.25 9.17
C GLY A 208 12.82 17.81 8.08
N ARG A 209 13.19 18.71 7.16
CA ARG A 209 14.25 18.45 6.15
C ARG A 209 15.61 18.23 6.81
N ALA A 210 15.94 19.01 7.85
CA ALA A 210 17.16 18.82 8.61
C ALA A 210 17.17 17.50 9.37
N ASP A 211 16.03 17.07 9.88
CA ASP A 211 15.88 15.77 10.57
C ASP A 211 16.07 14.60 9.59
N ILE A 212 15.50 14.69 8.39
CA ILE A 212 15.72 13.73 7.30
C ILE A 212 17.21 13.65 6.97
N ALA A 213 17.86 14.78 6.74
CA ALA A 213 19.28 14.84 6.37
C ALA A 213 20.22 14.29 7.47
N ARG A 214 19.82 14.37 8.74
CA ARG A 214 20.58 13.78 9.88
C ARG A 214 20.29 12.30 10.07
N GLY A 215 19.05 11.87 9.80
CA GLY A 215 18.59 10.50 10.07
C GLY A 215 18.92 9.54 8.93
N GLN A 216 18.75 9.94 7.68
CA GLN A 216 19.02 9.09 6.55
C GLN A 216 20.52 8.94 6.26
N CYS A 217 20.95 7.73 5.90
CA CYS A 217 22.30 7.51 5.33
C CYS A 217 22.41 8.11 3.93
N LEU A 218 21.34 7.98 3.12
CA LEU A 218 21.28 8.56 1.78
C LEU A 218 20.74 9.99 1.84
N GLN A 219 21.43 10.93 1.19
CA GLN A 219 21.05 12.35 1.21
C GLN A 219 19.88 12.70 0.26
N GLN A 220 19.47 11.77 -0.57
CA GLN A 220 18.36 11.96 -1.48
C GLN A 220 17.02 11.83 -0.75
N LEU A 221 16.07 12.73 -1.05
CA LEU A 221 14.72 12.64 -0.52
C LEU A 221 14.01 11.37 -1.02
N LEU A 222 13.28 10.73 -0.13
CA LEU A 222 12.50 9.55 -0.45
C LEU A 222 11.23 9.94 -1.21
N MET A 223 11.13 9.54 -2.47
CA MET A 223 10.00 9.83 -3.35
C MET A 223 9.09 8.60 -3.49
N PRO A 224 7.80 8.77 -3.90
CA PRO A 224 6.88 7.66 -4.12
C PRO A 224 7.41 6.57 -5.06
N GLU A 225 8.21 6.94 -6.06
CA GLU A 225 8.79 6.00 -7.02
C GLU A 225 9.78 5.00 -6.38
N HIS A 226 10.46 5.40 -5.30
CA HIS A 226 11.34 4.48 -4.56
C HIS A 226 10.53 3.37 -3.90
N ILE A 227 9.34 3.71 -3.38
CA ILE A 227 8.41 2.74 -2.78
C ILE A 227 7.80 1.84 -3.86
N ALA A 228 7.40 2.43 -5.00
CA ALA A 228 6.81 1.69 -6.10
C ALA A 228 7.78 0.64 -6.70
N ARG A 229 9.10 0.93 -6.74
CA ARG A 229 10.11 -0.05 -7.18
C ARG A 229 10.16 -1.29 -6.29
N MET A 230 10.12 -1.12 -4.97
CA MET A 230 10.09 -2.23 -4.03
C MET A 230 8.75 -2.98 -4.12
N ALA A 231 7.64 -2.27 -4.31
CA ALA A 231 6.34 -2.90 -4.50
C ALA A 231 6.29 -3.77 -5.78
N LEU A 232 6.90 -3.32 -6.89
CA LEU A 232 7.05 -4.13 -8.10
C LEU A 232 7.82 -5.43 -7.81
N PHE A 233 9.00 -5.33 -7.18
CA PHE A 233 9.79 -6.52 -6.80
C PHE A 233 8.98 -7.49 -5.94
N LEU A 234 8.29 -6.99 -4.91
CA LEU A 234 7.50 -7.84 -4.01
C LEU A 234 6.27 -8.46 -4.69
N ALA A 235 5.72 -7.81 -5.70
CA ALA A 235 4.59 -8.31 -6.46
C ALA A 235 5.00 -9.36 -7.51
N SER A 236 6.21 -9.28 -8.04
CA SER A 236 6.70 -10.09 -9.16
C SER A 236 7.28 -11.45 -8.73
N ASP A 237 7.57 -12.29 -9.71
CA ASP A 237 8.22 -13.59 -9.52
C ASP A 237 9.66 -13.48 -9.02
N ASP A 238 10.33 -12.32 -9.19
CA ASP A 238 11.68 -12.07 -8.67
C ASP A 238 11.76 -12.21 -7.15
N SER A 239 10.65 -12.08 -6.44
CA SER A 239 10.55 -12.27 -4.99
C SER A 239 9.91 -13.61 -4.57
N ALA A 240 9.98 -14.64 -5.42
CA ALA A 240 9.30 -15.93 -5.22
C ALA A 240 9.56 -16.61 -3.86
N MET A 241 10.74 -16.41 -3.26
CA MET A 241 11.10 -16.95 -1.94
C MET A 241 11.05 -15.90 -0.82
N CYS A 242 10.52 -14.70 -1.08
CA CYS A 242 10.35 -13.64 -0.08
C CYS A 242 8.92 -13.69 0.50
N THR A 243 8.80 -14.10 1.76
CA THR A 243 7.53 -14.09 2.51
C THR A 243 7.79 -13.88 3.99
N ALA A 244 6.82 -13.33 4.73
CA ALA A 244 6.90 -13.03 6.16
C ALA A 244 8.03 -12.03 6.53
N GLN A 245 8.49 -11.21 5.58
CA GLN A 245 9.60 -10.26 5.77
C GLN A 245 9.11 -8.82 5.79
N ASP A 246 9.91 -7.97 6.41
CA ASP A 246 9.76 -6.51 6.40
C ASP A 246 10.83 -5.91 5.49
N PHE A 247 10.39 -5.20 4.44
CA PHE A 247 11.26 -4.53 3.47
C PHE A 247 11.23 -3.02 3.73
N VAL A 248 12.26 -2.52 4.40
CA VAL A 248 12.38 -1.10 4.74
C VAL A 248 12.93 -0.32 3.55
N VAL A 249 12.24 0.77 3.18
CA VAL A 249 12.67 1.71 2.15
C VAL A 249 12.58 3.12 2.73
N ASP A 250 13.69 3.59 3.32
CA ASP A 250 13.73 4.83 4.12
C ASP A 250 15.02 5.63 3.95
N GLY A 251 15.91 5.21 3.07
CA GLY A 251 17.21 5.83 2.89
C GLY A 251 18.22 5.49 3.98
N GLY A 252 17.93 4.47 4.81
CA GLY A 252 18.78 4.05 5.94
C GLY A 252 18.57 4.93 7.17
N TRP A 253 17.31 5.18 7.55
CA TRP A 253 16.96 5.96 8.76
C TRP A 253 16.80 5.07 9.99
N VAL A 254 16.35 3.82 9.84
CA VAL A 254 16.26 2.82 10.93
C VAL A 254 17.28 1.72 10.79
#